data_8509a5cdf164d7ae402f78d175c671c0
#
_entry.id   8509a5cdf164d7ae402f78d175c671c0
#
_cell.length_a   1.000
_cell.length_b   1.000
_cell.length_c   1.000
_cell.angle_alpha   90.00
_cell.angle_beta   90.00
_cell.angle_gamma   90.00
#
_symmetry.space_group_name_H-M   'P 1'
#
loop_
_entity.id
_entity.type
_entity.pdbx_description
1 polymer ?
#
loop_
_entity_poly.entity_id
_entity_poly.type
_entity_poly.pdbx_seq_one_letter_code
_entity_poly.pdbx_strand_id
1 'polypeptide(L)'
;MCQDYDMKIVGEKPSSDIKKNKELYGDIAEYEREKANGNIGKSKKLGQILAKEFVSVCQKDELTVSEDYSENLITQKVLLLSFTVMAGLEEFCPNISVANAARSAFFDELNVLDKELFEKSSDTGAFSFYYLSFRRGTEVDRRVGQTFAMLC
;
A
#
# COMPACT_ATOMS: atom_id res chain seq x y z
N MET A 1 -0.55 -67.58 9.80
CA MET A 1 0.18 -66.64 8.94
C MET A 1 -0.56 -65.31 8.97
N CYS A 2 -0.16 -64.42 9.84
CA CYS A 2 -0.67 -63.05 9.85
C CYS A 2 0.21 -62.21 8.92
N GLN A 3 -0.39 -61.64 7.89
CA GLN A 3 0.30 -60.66 7.04
C GLN A 3 0.16 -59.31 7.69
N ASP A 4 1.29 -58.74 8.13
CA ASP A 4 1.44 -57.36 8.55
C ASP A 4 1.23 -56.45 7.34
N TYR A 5 0.12 -55.73 7.32
CA TYR A 5 -0.06 -54.61 6.41
C TYR A 5 0.67 -53.41 6.99
N ASP A 6 1.86 -53.12 6.47
CA ASP A 6 2.57 -51.86 6.66
C ASP A 6 1.73 -50.71 6.09
N MET A 7 0.99 -50.02 6.94
CA MET A 7 0.38 -48.74 6.60
C MET A 7 1.49 -47.71 6.46
N LYS A 8 1.93 -47.45 5.23
CA LYS A 8 2.72 -46.27 4.90
C LYS A 8 1.86 -45.03 5.17
N ILE A 9 2.15 -44.31 6.25
CA ILE A 9 1.64 -42.98 6.49
C ILE A 9 2.27 -42.11 5.39
N VAL A 10 1.49 -41.85 4.35
CA VAL A 10 1.80 -40.83 3.35
C VAL A 10 1.80 -39.51 4.08
N GLY A 11 2.96 -38.88 4.21
CA GLY A 11 3.09 -37.59 4.85
C GLY A 11 2.17 -36.58 4.16
N GLU A 12 1.11 -36.19 4.82
CA GLU A 12 0.23 -35.13 4.36
C GLU A 12 1.06 -33.85 4.22
N LYS A 13 1.10 -33.28 3.02
CA LYS A 13 1.62 -31.93 2.82
C LYS A 13 0.81 -31.00 3.71
N PRO A 14 1.43 -30.15 4.52
CA PRO A 14 0.70 -29.25 5.40
C PRO A 14 -0.32 -28.48 4.59
N SER A 15 -1.58 -28.51 5.01
CA SER A 15 -2.68 -27.87 4.31
C SER A 15 -2.40 -26.38 4.17
N SER A 16 -2.92 -25.74 3.11
CA SER A 16 -2.82 -24.31 2.87
C SER A 16 -3.23 -23.48 4.09
N ASP A 17 -4.13 -24.00 4.90
CA ASP A 17 -4.66 -23.36 6.11
C ASP A 17 -3.64 -23.31 7.26
N ILE A 18 -2.79 -24.34 7.40
CA ILE A 18 -1.72 -24.35 8.43
C ILE A 18 -0.66 -23.30 8.08
N LYS A 19 -0.32 -23.13 6.80
CA LYS A 19 0.62 -22.09 6.36
C LYS A 19 0.06 -20.69 6.59
N LYS A 20 -1.19 -20.44 6.21
CA LYS A 20 -1.86 -19.16 6.44
C LYS A 20 -1.95 -18.80 7.92
N ASN A 21 -2.28 -19.76 8.78
CA ASN A 21 -2.31 -19.52 10.22
C ASN A 21 -0.92 -19.16 10.76
N LYS A 22 0.15 -19.82 10.31
CA LYS A 22 1.51 -19.52 10.78
C LYS A 22 1.98 -18.13 10.33
N GLU A 23 1.66 -17.71 9.12
CA GLU A 23 1.92 -16.36 8.63
C GLU A 23 1.16 -15.32 9.45
N LEU A 24 -0.14 -15.52 9.68
CA LEU A 24 -0.98 -14.63 10.48
C LEU A 24 -0.46 -14.46 11.92
N TYR A 25 -0.03 -15.52 12.58
CA TYR A 25 0.58 -15.44 13.92
C TYR A 25 1.91 -14.69 13.89
N GLY A 26 2.69 -14.82 12.82
CA GLY A 26 3.92 -14.06 12.60
C GLY A 26 3.66 -12.57 12.50
N ASP A 27 2.69 -12.17 11.72
CA ASP A 27 2.29 -10.77 11.51
C ASP A 27 1.75 -10.13 12.80
N ILE A 28 0.95 -10.87 13.58
CA ILE A 28 0.45 -10.40 14.88
C ILE A 28 1.60 -10.19 15.86
N ALA A 29 2.52 -11.13 15.95
CA ALA A 29 3.67 -11.03 16.86
C ALA A 29 4.60 -9.86 16.45
N GLU A 30 4.79 -9.63 15.17
CA GLU A 30 5.54 -8.48 14.66
C GLU A 30 4.85 -7.16 15.04
N TYR A 31 3.55 -7.05 14.79
CA TYR A 31 2.78 -5.86 15.14
C TYR A 31 2.85 -5.54 16.64
N GLU A 32 2.66 -6.52 17.51
CA GLU A 32 2.75 -6.32 18.97
C GLU A 32 4.16 -5.89 19.42
N ARG A 33 5.20 -6.45 18.82
CA ARG A 33 6.58 -6.02 19.05
C ARG A 33 6.80 -4.57 18.64
N GLU A 34 6.38 -4.19 17.44
CA GLU A 34 6.53 -2.81 16.94
C GLU A 34 5.69 -1.81 17.75
N LYS A 35 4.53 -2.24 18.26
CA LYS A 35 3.68 -1.45 19.14
C LYS A 35 4.36 -1.22 20.50
N ALA A 36 4.94 -2.27 21.10
CA ALA A 36 5.69 -2.17 22.35
C ALA A 36 6.91 -1.25 22.23
N ASN A 37 7.59 -1.24 21.09
CA ASN A 37 8.71 -0.36 20.78
C ASN A 37 8.30 1.09 20.45
N GLY A 38 7.00 1.38 20.38
CA GLY A 38 6.45 2.69 20.04
C GLY A 38 6.53 3.04 18.53
N ASN A 39 6.97 2.13 17.69
CA ASN A 39 7.14 2.35 16.25
C ASN A 39 5.79 2.52 15.54
N ILE A 40 4.76 1.79 15.96
CA ILE A 40 3.41 1.95 15.41
C ILE A 40 2.87 3.37 15.67
N GLY A 41 3.09 3.92 16.86
CA GLY A 41 2.68 5.30 17.21
C GLY A 41 3.41 6.35 16.35
N LYS A 42 4.72 6.19 16.15
CA LYS A 42 5.53 7.07 15.30
C LYS A 42 5.08 6.97 13.84
N SER A 43 4.82 5.77 13.37
CA SER A 43 4.35 5.50 12.01
C SER A 43 3.00 6.13 11.73
N LYS A 44 2.05 6.05 12.65
CA LYS A 44 0.76 6.74 12.53
C LYS A 44 0.93 8.25 12.42
N LYS A 45 1.82 8.85 13.23
CA LYS A 45 2.14 10.27 13.13
C LYS A 45 2.75 10.63 11.78
N LEU A 46 3.63 9.77 11.24
CA LEU A 46 4.18 9.95 9.89
C LEU A 46 3.05 9.96 8.85
N GLY A 47 2.12 9.00 8.89
CA GLY A 47 0.97 8.96 7.99
C GLY A 47 0.13 10.24 8.05
N GLN A 48 -0.15 10.75 9.24
CA GLN A 48 -0.88 12.01 9.42
C GLN A 48 -0.15 13.22 8.85
N ILE A 49 1.17 13.30 9.04
CA ILE A 49 1.99 14.38 8.46
C ILE A 49 1.95 14.30 6.94
N LEU A 50 2.15 13.12 6.37
CA LEU A 50 2.09 12.91 4.93
C LEU A 50 0.73 13.28 4.34
N ALA A 51 -0.38 13.02 5.03
CA ALA A 51 -1.71 13.43 4.58
C ALA A 51 -1.84 14.96 4.52
N LYS A 52 -1.34 15.69 5.50
CA LYS A 52 -1.35 17.15 5.51
C LYS A 52 -0.52 17.75 4.38
N GLU A 53 0.67 17.21 4.17
CA GLU A 53 1.53 17.62 3.05
C GLU A 53 0.90 17.28 1.71
N PHE A 54 0.27 16.11 1.58
CA PHE A 54 -0.45 15.69 0.38
C PHE A 54 -1.57 16.67 0.04
N VAL A 55 -2.42 17.03 0.99
CA VAL A 55 -3.48 18.05 0.80
C VAL A 55 -2.87 19.39 0.40
N SER A 56 -1.80 19.82 1.07
CA SER A 56 -1.10 21.07 0.75
C SER A 56 -0.58 21.09 -0.70
N VAL A 57 0.01 19.97 -1.16
CA VAL A 57 0.49 19.85 -2.56
C VAL A 57 -0.66 19.86 -3.54
N CYS A 58 -1.75 19.12 -3.26
CA CYS A 58 -2.91 19.08 -4.15
C CYS A 58 -3.65 20.41 -4.25
N GLN A 59 -3.64 21.24 -3.19
CA GLN A 59 -4.28 22.54 -3.16
C GLN A 59 -3.40 23.67 -3.71
N LYS A 60 -2.08 23.50 -3.76
CA LYS A 60 -1.20 24.44 -4.45
C LYS A 60 -1.44 24.34 -5.94
N ASP A 61 -1.59 25.49 -6.58
CA ASP A 61 -1.98 25.70 -7.97
C ASP A 61 -1.29 24.84 -9.05
N GLU A 62 -0.20 24.17 -8.74
CA GLU A 62 0.58 23.37 -9.68
C GLU A 62 -0.15 22.11 -10.20
N LEU A 63 -1.12 21.56 -9.45
CA LEU A 63 -1.93 20.41 -9.89
C LEU A 63 -3.25 20.81 -10.54
N THR A 64 -3.75 22.00 -10.24
CA THR A 64 -5.09 22.48 -10.65
C THR A 64 -5.07 23.59 -11.69
N VAL A 65 -3.92 24.22 -11.96
CA VAL A 65 -3.80 25.39 -12.82
C VAL A 65 -3.52 25.04 -14.29
N SER A 66 -4.55 24.71 -15.01
CA SER A 66 -4.86 25.29 -16.30
C SER A 66 -6.31 24.95 -16.62
N GLU A 67 -7.08 25.93 -17.04
CA GLU A 67 -8.49 25.79 -17.48
C GLU A 67 -8.67 24.75 -18.60
N ASP A 68 -7.59 24.23 -19.14
CA ASP A 68 -7.54 23.23 -20.23
C ASP A 68 -7.37 21.77 -19.77
N TYR A 69 -7.16 21.49 -18.46
CA TYR A 69 -7.01 20.11 -18.02
C TYR A 69 -8.35 19.42 -17.80
N SER A 70 -8.49 18.23 -18.41
CA SER A 70 -9.65 17.37 -18.16
C SER A 70 -9.66 16.94 -16.67
N GLU A 71 -10.85 16.80 -16.11
CA GLU A 71 -11.05 16.29 -14.74
C GLU A 71 -10.35 14.93 -14.52
N ASN A 72 -10.31 14.09 -15.56
CA ASN A 72 -9.59 12.83 -15.55
C ASN A 72 -8.09 13.01 -15.32
N LEU A 73 -7.45 13.97 -15.99
CA LEU A 73 -6.02 14.23 -15.81
C LEU A 73 -5.69 14.67 -14.37
N ILE A 74 -6.52 15.51 -13.78
CA ILE A 74 -6.36 15.94 -12.38
C ILE A 74 -6.49 14.72 -11.45
N THR A 75 -7.50 13.89 -11.66
CA THR A 75 -7.70 12.65 -10.88
C THR A 75 -6.49 11.71 -11.01
N GLN A 76 -5.95 11.51 -12.20
CA GLN A 76 -4.78 10.67 -12.41
C GLN A 76 -3.51 11.24 -11.78
N LYS A 77 -3.33 12.55 -11.74
CA LYS A 77 -2.22 13.20 -11.01
C LYS A 77 -2.33 12.95 -9.49
N VAL A 78 -3.52 13.12 -8.92
CA VAL A 78 -3.80 12.83 -7.50
C VAL A 78 -3.53 11.37 -7.18
N LEU A 79 -3.98 10.44 -8.02
CA LEU A 79 -3.74 9.00 -7.87
C LEU A 79 -2.25 8.65 -7.95
N LEU A 80 -1.52 9.22 -8.90
CA LEU A 80 -0.07 9.00 -9.03
C LEU A 80 0.68 9.52 -7.80
N LEU A 81 0.32 10.69 -7.28
CA LEU A 81 0.93 11.24 -6.07
C LEU A 81 0.62 10.35 -4.85
N SER A 82 -0.63 9.91 -4.70
CA SER A 82 -1.02 8.98 -3.64
C SER A 82 -0.27 7.64 -3.74
N PHE A 83 -0.14 7.08 -4.94
CA PHE A 83 0.67 5.89 -5.19
C PHE A 83 2.13 6.10 -4.78
N THR A 84 2.72 7.26 -5.08
CA THR A 84 4.10 7.57 -4.71
C THR A 84 4.30 7.57 -3.19
N VAL A 85 3.33 8.11 -2.44
CA VAL A 85 3.34 8.04 -0.96
C VAL A 85 3.27 6.59 -0.49
N MET A 86 2.38 5.78 -1.07
CA MET A 86 2.23 4.37 -0.68
C MET A 86 3.48 3.55 -1.00
N ALA A 87 4.07 3.72 -2.17
CA ALA A 87 5.31 3.06 -2.57
C ALA A 87 6.48 3.48 -1.67
N GLY A 88 6.56 4.76 -1.32
CA GLY A 88 7.57 5.25 -0.37
C GLY A 88 7.42 4.64 1.02
N LEU A 89 6.20 4.52 1.54
CA LEU A 89 5.97 3.85 2.83
C LEU A 89 6.36 2.36 2.79
N GLU A 90 6.09 1.67 1.68
CA GLU A 90 6.46 0.27 1.51
C GLU A 90 7.98 0.08 1.43
N GLU A 91 8.69 0.98 0.75
CA GLU A 91 10.14 0.89 0.54
C GLU A 91 10.95 1.32 1.77
N PHE A 92 10.54 2.38 2.46
CA PHE A 92 11.35 3.00 3.51
C PHE A 92 10.94 2.63 4.93
N CYS A 93 9.77 2.05 5.15
CA CYS A 93 9.42 1.53 6.48
C CYS A 93 10.16 0.21 6.76
N PRO A 94 10.55 -0.03 8.03
CA PRO A 94 11.39 -1.18 8.40
C PRO A 94 10.68 -2.52 8.18
N ASN A 95 9.38 -2.55 8.18
CA ASN A 95 8.57 -3.75 7.94
C ASN A 95 7.13 -3.38 7.54
N ILE A 96 6.38 -4.39 7.11
CA ILE A 96 5.02 -4.22 6.61
C ILE A 96 4.03 -3.75 7.68
N SER A 97 4.20 -4.13 8.93
CA SER A 97 3.32 -3.72 10.04
C SER A 97 3.42 -2.20 10.27
N VAL A 98 4.63 -1.66 10.24
CA VAL A 98 4.90 -0.22 10.35
C VAL A 98 4.38 0.53 9.13
N ALA A 99 4.62 0.01 7.93
CA ALA A 99 4.13 0.60 6.68
C ALA A 99 2.59 0.67 6.65
N ASN A 100 1.92 -0.42 7.02
CA ASN A 100 0.45 -0.48 7.06
C ASN A 100 -0.14 0.48 8.10
N ALA A 101 0.51 0.65 9.25
CA ALA A 101 0.07 1.60 10.27
C ALA A 101 0.16 3.05 9.77
N ALA A 102 1.22 3.41 9.03
CA ALA A 102 1.35 4.72 8.39
C ALA A 102 0.31 4.91 7.28
N ARG A 103 0.11 3.89 6.45
CA ARG A 103 -0.87 3.90 5.35
C ARG A 103 -2.28 4.12 5.86
N SER A 104 -2.73 3.36 6.87
CA SER A 104 -4.04 3.56 7.48
C SER A 104 -4.19 4.97 8.02
N ALA A 105 -3.21 5.46 8.78
CA ALA A 105 -3.27 6.80 9.36
C ALA A 105 -3.25 7.91 8.29
N PHE A 106 -2.58 7.69 7.16
CA PHE A 106 -2.62 8.61 6.02
C PHE A 106 -4.03 8.73 5.44
N PHE A 107 -4.68 7.62 5.13
CA PHE A 107 -6.03 7.65 4.56
C PHE A 107 -7.09 8.10 5.57
N ASP A 108 -6.96 7.73 6.84
CA ASP A 108 -7.86 8.18 7.90
C ASP A 108 -7.79 9.71 8.05
N GLU A 109 -6.58 10.28 8.12
CA GLU A 109 -6.37 11.72 8.22
C GLU A 109 -6.83 12.44 6.94
N LEU A 110 -6.53 11.89 5.76
CA LEU A 110 -6.95 12.45 4.48
C LEU A 110 -8.47 12.53 4.36
N ASN A 111 -9.18 11.50 4.79
CA ASN A 111 -10.65 11.48 4.80
C ASN A 111 -11.25 12.56 5.74
N VAL A 112 -10.55 12.90 6.81
CA VAL A 112 -10.95 13.98 7.72
C VAL A 112 -10.65 15.36 7.15
N LEU A 113 -9.48 15.52 6.50
CA LEU A 113 -9.04 16.81 5.97
C LEU A 113 -9.74 17.20 4.67
N ASP A 114 -9.88 16.24 3.75
CA ASP A 114 -10.48 16.46 2.43
C ASP A 114 -11.05 15.14 1.88
N LYS A 115 -12.36 15.00 2.04
CA LYS A 115 -13.08 13.80 1.61
C LYS A 115 -13.04 13.59 0.10
N GLU A 116 -13.04 14.65 -0.69
CA GLU A 116 -13.00 14.57 -2.16
C GLU A 116 -11.63 14.05 -2.62
N LEU A 117 -10.54 14.56 -2.05
CA LEU A 117 -9.21 14.06 -2.30
C LEU A 117 -9.06 12.60 -1.84
N PHE A 118 -9.65 12.23 -0.71
CA PHE A 118 -9.66 10.85 -0.25
C PHE A 118 -10.34 9.92 -1.27
N GLU A 119 -11.52 10.27 -1.77
CA GLU A 119 -12.25 9.49 -2.76
C GLU A 119 -11.46 9.35 -4.06
N LYS A 120 -10.85 10.44 -4.55
CA LYS A 120 -10.00 10.43 -5.74
C LYS A 120 -8.70 9.64 -5.57
N SER A 121 -8.10 9.64 -4.37
CA SER A 121 -6.81 9.01 -4.10
C SER A 121 -6.89 7.54 -3.70
N SER A 122 -8.08 7.01 -3.42
CA SER A 122 -8.28 5.63 -2.92
C SER A 122 -8.72 4.63 -4.00
N ASP A 123 -8.65 4.98 -5.28
CA ASP A 123 -8.97 4.05 -6.37
C ASP A 123 -7.92 2.93 -6.47
N THR A 124 -8.31 1.77 -5.94
CA THR A 124 -7.45 0.58 -5.90
C THR A 124 -7.17 -0.01 -7.29
N GLY A 125 -8.03 0.25 -8.28
CA GLY A 125 -7.85 -0.21 -9.65
C GLY A 125 -6.61 0.44 -10.30
N ALA A 126 -6.51 1.76 -10.23
CA ALA A 126 -5.36 2.51 -10.75
C ALA A 126 -4.06 2.12 -10.04
N PHE A 127 -4.09 1.93 -8.72
CA PHE A 127 -2.92 1.48 -7.96
C PHE A 127 -2.35 0.15 -8.46
N SER A 128 -3.20 -0.80 -8.86
CA SER A 128 -2.74 -2.09 -9.36
C SER A 128 -1.86 -1.95 -10.61
N PHE A 129 -2.19 -1.03 -11.51
CA PHE A 129 -1.38 -0.76 -12.70
C PHE A 129 -0.03 -0.11 -12.35
N TYR A 130 -0.01 0.85 -11.42
CA TYR A 130 1.23 1.47 -10.96
C TYR A 130 2.12 0.46 -10.22
N TYR A 131 1.57 -0.40 -9.36
CA TYR A 131 2.33 -1.45 -8.70
C TYR A 131 2.94 -2.45 -9.67
N LEU A 132 2.22 -2.85 -10.71
CA LEU A 132 2.77 -3.72 -11.76
C LEU A 132 3.96 -3.09 -12.46
N SER A 133 3.88 -1.78 -12.72
CA SER A 133 4.97 -1.03 -13.36
C SER A 133 6.17 -0.86 -12.43
N PHE A 134 5.93 -0.59 -11.15
CA PHE A 134 6.95 -0.42 -10.12
C PHE A 134 7.74 -1.72 -9.85
N ARG A 135 7.04 -2.86 -9.74
CA ARG A 135 7.67 -4.16 -9.41
C ARG A 135 8.42 -4.84 -10.56
N ARG A 136 8.33 -4.35 -11.79
CA ARG A 136 8.98 -4.95 -12.96
C ARG A 136 10.46 -4.63 -13.13
N GLY A 137 11.15 -4.12 -12.11
CA GLY A 137 12.60 -3.99 -12.08
C GLY A 137 13.14 -2.68 -12.67
N THR A 138 13.87 -2.73 -13.78
CA THR A 138 14.56 -1.56 -14.34
C THR A 138 13.62 -0.56 -15.04
N GLU A 139 14.03 0.72 -15.15
CA GLU A 139 13.28 1.81 -15.82
C GLU A 139 11.91 2.11 -15.19
N VAL A 140 11.86 2.15 -13.84
CA VAL A 140 10.61 2.36 -13.08
C VAL A 140 9.91 3.65 -13.49
N ASP A 141 10.61 4.74 -13.55
CA ASP A 141 10.12 6.09 -13.93
C ASP A 141 9.46 6.08 -15.30
N ARG A 142 10.09 5.45 -16.29
CA ARG A 142 9.54 5.32 -17.64
C ARG A 142 8.25 4.50 -17.65
N ARG A 143 8.21 3.39 -16.93
CA ARG A 143 7.03 2.51 -16.88
C ARG A 143 5.87 3.14 -16.12
N VAL A 144 6.14 3.79 -15.01
CA VAL A 144 5.14 4.54 -14.26
C VAL A 144 4.59 5.69 -15.10
N GLY A 145 5.45 6.43 -15.81
CA GLY A 145 5.05 7.48 -16.75
C GLY A 145 4.21 6.95 -17.91
N GLN A 146 4.54 5.80 -18.48
CA GLN A 146 3.72 5.16 -19.53
C GLN A 146 2.35 4.72 -18.98
N THR A 147 2.31 4.15 -17.77
CA THR A 147 1.05 3.78 -17.11
C THR A 147 0.18 5.01 -16.87
N PHE A 148 0.77 6.10 -16.38
CA PHE A 148 0.07 7.38 -16.22
C PHE A 148 -0.53 7.87 -17.55
N ALA A 149 0.27 7.89 -18.61
CA ALA A 149 -0.19 8.32 -19.94
C ALA A 149 -1.31 7.43 -20.52
N MET A 150 -1.35 6.14 -20.15
CA MET A 150 -2.43 5.24 -20.57
C MET A 150 -3.72 5.43 -19.81
N LEU A 151 -3.66 5.93 -18.57
CA LEU A 151 -4.81 6.14 -17.70
C LEU A 151 -5.46 7.53 -17.90
N CYS A 152 -4.69 8.49 -18.42
CA CYS A 152 -5.20 9.81 -18.84
C CYS A 152 -5.96 9.77 -20.15
#